data_5361958d5847326fd00523024dee898b
#
_entry.id   5361958d5847326fd00523024dee898b
#
_cell.length_a   1.000
_cell.length_b   1.000
_cell.length_c   1.000
_cell.angle_alpha   90.00
_cell.angle_beta   90.00
_cell.angle_gamma   90.00
#
_symmetry.space_group_name_H-M   'P 1'
#
loop_
_entity.id
_entity.type
_entity.pdbx_description
1 polymer ?
#
loop_
_entity_poly.entity_id
_entity_poly.type
_entity_poly.pdbx_seq_one_letter_code
_entity_poly.pdbx_strand_id
1 'polypeptide(L)'
;VSGPADAAATTSTLGGATGAADGDAPVLRAAPRDGVLTSIAAATSATAASDDLVGFAASACRAPLAESWLVGGASTTGANDLIELANPGSVPATVQLSVYGSQGVSTPPSGQNIVIAAGERRIVPLAGLLLGEESPVVRVVSSGAPVHAALQTSVTRVLLPGGVEQVAPTAKADTRLVMPGVQVIATAAGQAGTVLRLLAPGADATATVALIPVDAVTPAPASFDIPLTAGLPTSVDLTGNTAGAYTVEVSATAPVVGATWSTTGFGQGADFAWYAAAPEIADPSVVAVAPGSGASVVLAADAGDASVTLTPVEGG
;
A
#
# COMPACT_ATOMS: atom_id res chain seq x y z
N VAL A 1 17.78 20.19 17.29
CA VAL A 1 16.92 20.70 18.36
C VAL A 1 16.20 19.50 18.95
N SER A 2 16.67 19.01 20.10
CA SER A 2 16.05 17.90 20.82
C SER A 2 14.75 18.41 21.43
N GLY A 3 13.62 17.98 20.91
CA GLY A 3 12.34 18.11 21.60
C GLY A 3 12.30 17.18 22.83
N PRO A 4 11.47 17.46 23.84
CA PRO A 4 11.42 16.65 25.04
C PRO A 4 10.94 15.23 24.74
N ALA A 5 11.73 14.26 25.17
CA ALA A 5 11.51 12.82 25.01
C ALA A 5 10.50 12.25 26.04
N ASP A 6 9.43 12.96 26.37
CA ASP A 6 8.48 12.57 27.42
C ASP A 6 7.02 12.63 26.98
N ALA A 7 6.70 11.99 25.86
CA ALA A 7 5.33 11.58 25.64
C ALA A 7 5.27 10.05 25.72
N ALA A 8 4.76 9.53 26.84
CA ALA A 8 4.47 8.11 26.95
C ALA A 8 3.63 7.68 25.72
N ALA A 9 4.17 6.74 24.94
CA ALA A 9 3.43 6.15 23.85
C ALA A 9 2.24 5.40 24.46
N THR A 10 1.04 5.76 24.09
CA THR A 10 -0.16 5.06 24.56
C THR A 10 -0.43 3.92 23.59
N THR A 11 -0.18 2.71 24.02
CA THR A 11 -0.60 1.52 23.28
C THR A 11 -2.07 1.26 23.57
N SER A 12 -2.96 1.48 22.64
CA SER A 12 -4.32 1.00 22.71
C SER A 12 -4.48 -0.19 21.76
N THR A 13 -4.88 -1.32 22.28
CA THR A 13 -5.31 -2.44 21.47
C THR A 13 -6.68 -2.11 20.92
N LEU A 14 -6.77 -1.74 19.65
CA LEU A 14 -8.04 -1.64 18.96
C LEU A 14 -8.58 -3.07 18.84
N GLY A 15 -9.68 -3.35 19.51
CA GLY A 15 -10.32 -4.66 19.46
C GLY A 15 -10.56 -5.07 18.02
N GLY A 16 -10.13 -6.29 17.64
CA GLY A 16 -10.19 -6.78 16.28
C GLY A 16 -11.61 -6.76 15.73
N ALA A 17 -11.89 -5.89 14.79
CA ALA A 17 -13.06 -6.00 13.96
C ALA A 17 -12.80 -7.13 12.96
N THR A 18 -13.19 -8.32 13.31
CA THR A 18 -13.27 -9.44 12.36
C THR A 18 -14.54 -9.24 11.54
N GLY A 19 -14.39 -8.75 10.35
CA GLY A 19 -15.49 -8.66 9.39
C GLY A 19 -15.54 -7.31 8.68
N ALA A 20 -15.69 -7.39 7.37
CA ALA A 20 -16.00 -6.25 6.53
C ALA A 20 -17.45 -5.81 6.85
N ALA A 21 -17.60 -4.72 7.57
CA ALA A 21 -18.90 -4.09 7.83
C ALA A 21 -18.76 -2.58 7.71
N ASP A 22 -19.79 -1.94 7.20
CA ASP A 22 -19.94 -0.50 7.33
C ASP A 22 -20.06 -0.14 8.82
N GLY A 23 -19.52 0.97 9.25
CA GLY A 23 -19.59 1.42 10.64
C GLY A 23 -18.53 2.45 10.99
N ASP A 24 -18.34 2.68 12.28
CA ASP A 24 -17.37 3.64 12.79
C ASP A 24 -15.94 3.25 12.43
N ALA A 25 -15.17 4.24 11.94
CA ALA A 25 -13.76 4.07 11.65
C ALA A 25 -12.92 4.41 12.89
N PRO A 26 -11.96 3.56 13.30
CA PRO A 26 -11.02 3.91 14.34
C PRO A 26 -10.14 5.09 13.91
N VAL A 27 -10.19 6.19 14.64
CA VAL A 27 -9.47 7.41 14.34
C VAL A 27 -8.55 7.79 15.50
N LEU A 28 -7.26 7.90 15.23
CA LEU A 28 -6.30 8.42 16.20
C LEU A 28 -6.13 9.93 16.01
N ARG A 29 -6.22 10.67 17.11
CA ARG A 29 -6.08 12.11 17.13
C ARG A 29 -5.16 12.52 18.26
N ALA A 30 -4.27 13.47 18.01
CA ALA A 30 -3.47 14.13 19.04
C ALA A 30 -3.74 15.63 18.98
N ALA A 31 -3.99 16.23 20.14
CA ALA A 31 -4.10 17.69 20.24
C ALA A 31 -2.72 18.33 20.09
N PRO A 32 -2.61 19.53 19.48
CA PRO A 32 -1.38 20.30 19.51
C PRO A 32 -0.94 20.57 20.95
N ARG A 33 0.35 20.52 21.21
CA ARG A 33 0.95 20.92 22.49
C ARG A 33 1.77 22.18 22.27
N ASP A 34 1.52 23.20 23.09
CA ASP A 34 2.21 24.49 23.05
C ASP A 34 2.22 25.14 21.64
N GLY A 35 1.12 24.96 20.89
CA GLY A 35 0.99 25.48 19.52
C GLY A 35 1.72 24.68 18.44
N VAL A 36 2.37 23.55 18.80
CA VAL A 36 3.06 22.65 17.88
C VAL A 36 2.21 21.40 17.64
N LEU A 37 2.10 20.97 16.37
CA LEU A 37 1.44 19.73 16.02
C LEU A 37 2.17 18.54 16.67
N THR A 38 1.41 17.70 17.36
CA THR A 38 1.94 16.47 17.96
C THR A 38 2.10 15.41 16.87
N SER A 39 3.33 14.89 16.71
CA SER A 39 3.58 13.75 15.83
C SER A 39 2.96 12.50 16.42
N ILE A 40 2.18 11.79 15.62
CA ILE A 40 1.57 10.50 15.98
C ILE A 40 1.88 9.47 14.91
N ALA A 41 2.12 8.24 15.32
CA ALA A 41 2.17 7.10 14.43
C ALA A 41 1.45 5.92 15.06
N ALA A 42 0.81 5.13 14.25
CA ALA A 42 0.22 3.88 14.67
C ALA A 42 0.29 2.86 13.55
N ALA A 43 0.28 1.60 13.90
CA ALA A 43 0.18 0.50 12.97
C ALA A 43 -0.78 -0.54 13.51
N THR A 44 -1.43 -1.26 12.63
CA THR A 44 -2.31 -2.37 12.96
C THR A 44 -1.84 -3.62 12.25
N SER A 45 -2.13 -4.78 12.82
CA SER A 45 -1.92 -6.07 12.17
C SER A 45 -3.05 -7.02 12.53
N ALA A 46 -3.32 -7.95 11.62
CA ALA A 46 -4.29 -9.01 11.83
C ALA A 46 -3.75 -10.32 11.24
N THR A 47 -4.01 -11.41 11.93
CA THR A 47 -3.78 -12.77 11.40
C THR A 47 -5.14 -13.39 11.12
N ALA A 48 -5.35 -13.79 9.87
CA ALA A 48 -6.51 -14.57 9.46
C ALA A 48 -6.15 -16.07 9.48
N ALA A 49 -7.03 -16.90 10.06
CA ALA A 49 -6.83 -18.35 10.17
C ALA A 49 -8.18 -19.07 10.13
N SER A 50 -8.94 -18.85 9.04
CA SER A 50 -10.21 -19.55 8.77
C SER A 50 -10.05 -20.47 7.56
N ASP A 51 -11.06 -21.29 7.30
CA ASP A 51 -11.03 -22.20 6.15
C ASP A 51 -10.91 -21.48 4.80
N ASP A 52 -11.46 -20.24 4.71
CA ASP A 52 -11.51 -19.47 3.48
C ASP A 52 -10.48 -18.32 3.42
N LEU A 53 -9.85 -17.96 4.55
CA LEU A 53 -8.92 -16.84 4.63
C LEU A 53 -7.78 -17.17 5.61
N VAL A 54 -6.56 -17.24 5.09
CA VAL A 54 -5.35 -17.49 5.87
C VAL A 54 -4.28 -16.49 5.44
N GLY A 55 -3.63 -15.83 6.38
CA GLY A 55 -2.55 -14.90 6.10
C GLY A 55 -2.34 -13.88 7.23
N PHE A 56 -1.40 -13.00 7.02
CA PHE A 56 -1.07 -11.91 7.92
C PHE A 56 -1.08 -10.60 7.15
N ALA A 57 -1.84 -9.64 7.63
CA ALA A 57 -1.88 -8.29 7.07
C ALA A 57 -1.40 -7.27 8.12
N ALA A 58 -0.61 -6.30 7.70
CA ALA A 58 -0.19 -5.20 8.55
C ALA A 58 -0.23 -3.87 7.79
N SER A 59 -0.69 -2.83 8.46
CA SER A 59 -0.81 -1.51 7.84
C SER A 59 -0.44 -0.40 8.81
N ALA A 60 0.25 0.62 8.31
CA ALA A 60 0.48 1.86 9.03
C ALA A 60 -0.75 2.77 8.92
N CYS A 61 -1.18 3.35 10.04
CA CYS A 61 -2.18 4.41 10.01
C CYS A 61 -1.62 5.63 9.27
N ARG A 62 -2.41 6.16 8.34
CA ARG A 62 -2.03 7.30 7.51
C ARG A 62 -3.03 8.44 7.63
N ALA A 63 -2.58 9.64 7.36
CA ALA A 63 -3.47 10.79 7.28
C ALA A 63 -4.48 10.64 6.12
N PRO A 64 -5.70 11.15 6.29
CA PRO A 64 -6.68 11.19 5.20
C PRO A 64 -6.23 12.15 4.10
N LEU A 65 -6.57 11.84 2.85
CA LEU A 65 -6.16 12.58 1.66
C LEU A 65 -7.39 12.97 0.83
N ALA A 66 -7.31 14.10 0.12
CA ALA A 66 -8.31 14.50 -0.86
C ALA A 66 -8.19 13.69 -2.16
N GLU A 67 -6.99 13.20 -2.45
CA GLU A 67 -6.72 12.28 -3.55
C GLU A 67 -5.75 11.21 -3.09
N SER A 68 -6.00 9.96 -3.49
CA SER A 68 -5.09 8.84 -3.26
C SER A 68 -5.23 7.78 -4.35
N TRP A 69 -4.20 6.94 -4.46
CA TRP A 69 -4.09 5.87 -5.43
C TRP A 69 -3.86 4.54 -4.71
N LEU A 70 -4.65 3.55 -5.06
CA LEU A 70 -4.52 2.18 -4.57
C LEU A 70 -4.00 1.34 -5.75
N VAL A 71 -2.73 0.96 -5.67
CA VAL A 71 -2.08 0.13 -6.70
C VAL A 71 -1.96 -1.27 -6.16
N GLY A 72 -2.84 -2.15 -6.58
CA GLY A 72 -2.86 -3.51 -6.06
C GLY A 72 -4.16 -4.24 -6.36
N GLY A 73 -4.21 -5.48 -5.89
CA GLY A 73 -5.39 -6.32 -6.00
C GLY A 73 -5.69 -6.85 -7.40
N ALA A 74 -6.83 -7.48 -7.51
CA ALA A 74 -7.44 -7.99 -8.74
C ALA A 74 -8.96 -8.08 -8.58
N SER A 75 -9.70 -8.22 -9.68
CA SER A 75 -11.14 -8.49 -9.65
C SER A 75 -11.49 -9.76 -10.45
N THR A 76 -10.50 -10.63 -10.61
CA THR A 76 -10.65 -11.94 -11.26
C THR A 76 -11.21 -12.99 -10.30
N THR A 77 -11.60 -14.13 -10.82
CA THR A 77 -12.07 -15.26 -10.01
C THR A 77 -11.01 -15.66 -8.96
N GLY A 78 -11.43 -15.78 -7.70
CA GLY A 78 -10.56 -16.09 -6.57
C GLY A 78 -10.00 -14.87 -5.85
N ALA A 79 -10.09 -13.67 -6.41
CA ALA A 79 -9.80 -12.43 -5.70
C ALA A 79 -11.05 -11.94 -4.96
N ASN A 80 -10.87 -11.52 -3.70
CA ASN A 80 -11.91 -10.87 -2.91
C ASN A 80 -11.36 -9.59 -2.31
N ASP A 81 -11.38 -8.54 -3.11
CA ASP A 81 -10.72 -7.28 -2.83
C ASP A 81 -11.73 -6.20 -2.48
N LEU A 82 -11.49 -5.53 -1.36
CA LEU A 82 -12.38 -4.56 -0.75
C LEU A 82 -11.69 -3.21 -0.61
N ILE A 83 -12.26 -2.17 -1.21
CA ILE A 83 -11.82 -0.80 -1.00
C ILE A 83 -12.46 -0.30 0.29
N GLU A 84 -11.64 0.06 1.26
CA GLU A 84 -12.06 0.68 2.50
C GLU A 84 -11.89 2.19 2.41
N LEU A 85 -12.97 2.93 2.70
CA LEU A 85 -13.01 4.39 2.70
C LEU A 85 -13.45 4.84 4.08
N ALA A 86 -12.67 5.66 4.76
CA ALA A 86 -13.01 6.18 6.08
C ALA A 86 -12.95 7.71 6.09
N ASN A 87 -13.97 8.35 6.64
CA ASN A 87 -14.02 9.79 6.82
C ASN A 87 -13.75 10.14 8.30
N PRO A 88 -12.51 10.46 8.69
CA PRO A 88 -12.21 10.84 10.06
C PRO A 88 -12.60 12.29 10.38
N GLY A 89 -13.11 13.03 9.41
CA GLY A 89 -13.49 14.44 9.53
C GLY A 89 -14.75 14.66 10.36
N SER A 90 -15.17 15.91 10.46
CA SER A 90 -16.38 16.33 11.16
C SER A 90 -17.53 16.72 10.21
N VAL A 91 -17.31 16.64 8.90
CA VAL A 91 -18.30 16.91 7.86
C VAL A 91 -18.33 15.75 6.86
N PRO A 92 -19.45 15.53 6.16
CA PRO A 92 -19.53 14.47 5.16
C PRO A 92 -18.50 14.65 4.04
N ALA A 93 -18.00 13.55 3.54
CA ALA A 93 -17.18 13.46 2.33
C ALA A 93 -18.00 12.86 1.18
N THR A 94 -17.76 13.33 -0.04
CA THR A 94 -18.27 12.71 -1.26
C THR A 94 -17.09 12.18 -2.05
N VAL A 95 -17.08 10.86 -2.29
CA VAL A 95 -15.97 10.17 -2.93
C VAL A 95 -16.34 9.75 -4.35
N GLN A 96 -15.35 9.86 -5.25
CA GLN A 96 -15.37 9.37 -6.62
C GLN A 96 -14.27 8.32 -6.77
N LEU A 97 -14.61 7.16 -7.32
CA LEU A 97 -13.66 6.10 -7.66
C LEU A 97 -13.54 5.98 -9.16
N SER A 98 -12.31 5.98 -9.66
CA SER A 98 -11.97 5.63 -11.04
C SER A 98 -11.07 4.40 -11.03
N VAL A 99 -11.36 3.42 -11.87
CA VAL A 99 -10.56 2.20 -11.97
C VAL A 99 -9.86 2.18 -13.32
N TYR A 100 -8.55 2.05 -13.29
CA TYR A 100 -7.71 1.85 -14.45
C TYR A 100 -7.48 0.35 -14.62
N GLY A 101 -7.72 -0.16 -15.80
CA GLY A 101 -7.57 -1.57 -16.14
C GLY A 101 -7.08 -1.75 -17.57
N SER A 102 -7.08 -2.97 -18.05
CA SER A 102 -6.60 -3.36 -19.39
C SER A 102 -7.28 -2.64 -20.56
N GLN A 103 -8.48 -2.07 -20.34
CA GLN A 103 -9.23 -1.29 -21.32
C GLN A 103 -9.14 0.22 -21.09
N GLY A 104 -8.24 0.68 -20.22
CA GLY A 104 -8.11 2.08 -19.83
C GLY A 104 -8.91 2.42 -18.57
N VAL A 105 -9.19 3.72 -18.38
CA VAL A 105 -9.90 4.21 -17.20
C VAL A 105 -11.42 4.04 -17.33
N SER A 106 -12.02 3.55 -16.26
CA SER A 106 -13.48 3.45 -16.08
C SER A 106 -13.90 4.23 -14.84
N THR A 107 -15.04 4.92 -14.92
CA THR A 107 -15.70 5.59 -13.80
C THR A 107 -17.10 5.00 -13.61
N PRO A 108 -17.21 3.82 -13.01
CA PRO A 108 -18.48 3.10 -12.91
C PRO A 108 -19.48 3.87 -12.04
N PRO A 109 -20.79 3.78 -12.32
CA PRO A 109 -21.81 4.47 -11.51
C PRO A 109 -21.77 4.11 -10.03
N SER A 110 -21.41 2.85 -9.69
CA SER A 110 -21.23 2.38 -8.30
C SER A 110 -20.07 3.02 -7.58
N GLY A 111 -19.11 3.62 -8.30
CA GLY A 111 -17.97 4.36 -7.78
C GLY A 111 -18.19 5.87 -7.70
N GLN A 112 -19.37 6.38 -8.06
CA GLN A 112 -19.64 7.82 -8.12
C GLN A 112 -20.53 8.28 -6.97
N ASN A 113 -20.28 9.51 -6.48
CA ASN A 113 -21.09 10.16 -5.46
C ASN A 113 -21.28 9.31 -4.18
N ILE A 114 -20.25 8.58 -3.77
CA ILE A 114 -20.28 7.81 -2.53
C ILE A 114 -20.20 8.78 -1.36
N VAL A 115 -21.29 8.95 -0.65
CA VAL A 115 -21.34 9.82 0.53
C VAL A 115 -20.91 9.01 1.76
N ILE A 116 -19.95 9.56 2.51
CA ILE A 116 -19.47 9.00 3.77
C ILE A 116 -19.66 10.05 4.85
N ALA A 117 -20.51 9.76 5.82
CA ALA A 117 -20.78 10.69 6.91
C ALA A 117 -19.52 10.89 7.79
N ALA A 118 -19.53 11.92 8.61
CA ALA A 118 -18.46 12.22 9.55
C ALA A 118 -18.24 11.05 10.51
N GLY A 119 -17.01 10.55 10.63
CA GLY A 119 -16.63 9.43 11.49
C GLY A 119 -16.96 8.03 10.93
N GLU A 120 -17.64 7.94 9.78
CA GLU A 120 -18.05 6.66 9.21
C GLU A 120 -17.00 6.03 8.26
N ARG A 121 -17.16 4.74 8.06
CA ARG A 121 -16.43 3.90 7.12
C ARG A 121 -17.39 3.29 6.10
N ARG A 122 -16.92 3.17 4.86
CA ARG A 122 -17.63 2.52 3.76
C ARG A 122 -16.73 1.48 3.09
N ILE A 123 -17.30 0.33 2.78
CA ILE A 123 -16.61 -0.74 2.08
C ILE A 123 -17.22 -0.90 0.69
N VAL A 124 -16.37 -0.94 -0.34
CA VAL A 124 -16.76 -1.08 -1.73
C VAL A 124 -16.00 -2.26 -2.34
N PRO A 125 -16.69 -3.35 -2.72
CA PRO A 125 -16.04 -4.45 -3.43
C PRO A 125 -15.46 -3.99 -4.77
N LEU A 126 -14.18 -4.29 -5.01
CA LEU A 126 -13.50 -3.92 -6.27
C LEU A 126 -14.17 -4.54 -7.49
N ALA A 127 -14.60 -5.81 -7.38
CA ALA A 127 -15.34 -6.50 -8.43
C ALA A 127 -16.69 -5.84 -8.77
N GLY A 128 -17.25 -5.04 -7.86
CA GLY A 128 -18.45 -4.24 -8.11
C GLY A 128 -18.21 -2.97 -8.94
N LEU A 129 -16.94 -2.59 -9.11
CA LEU A 129 -16.52 -1.46 -9.94
C LEU A 129 -16.04 -1.91 -11.32
N LEU A 130 -15.22 -2.94 -11.37
CA LEU A 130 -14.66 -3.49 -12.60
C LEU A 130 -14.41 -4.98 -12.40
N LEU A 131 -15.04 -5.83 -13.19
CA LEU A 131 -14.95 -7.29 -13.09
C LEU A 131 -13.93 -7.85 -14.09
N GLY A 132 -13.16 -8.86 -13.65
CA GLY A 132 -12.27 -9.62 -14.53
C GLY A 132 -10.93 -8.94 -14.81
N GLU A 133 -10.56 -7.91 -14.02
CA GLU A 133 -9.30 -7.20 -14.19
C GLU A 133 -8.20 -7.81 -13.31
N GLU A 134 -7.07 -8.13 -13.93
CA GLU A 134 -5.93 -8.74 -13.24
C GLU A 134 -5.03 -7.70 -12.57
N SER A 135 -4.99 -6.50 -13.13
CA SER A 135 -4.02 -5.48 -12.71
C SER A 135 -4.67 -4.11 -12.51
N PRO A 136 -5.72 -4.00 -11.70
CA PRO A 136 -6.42 -2.73 -11.48
C PRO A 136 -5.54 -1.75 -10.70
N VAL A 137 -5.77 -0.46 -10.98
CA VAL A 137 -5.32 0.66 -10.16
C VAL A 137 -6.53 1.54 -9.89
N VAL A 138 -6.78 1.88 -8.63
CA VAL A 138 -7.92 2.69 -8.23
C VAL A 138 -7.48 4.09 -7.84
N ARG A 139 -8.06 5.10 -8.46
CA ARG A 139 -7.95 6.49 -8.02
C ARG A 139 -9.14 6.83 -7.15
N VAL A 140 -8.86 7.38 -5.99
CA VAL A 140 -9.86 7.84 -5.02
C VAL A 140 -9.77 9.36 -4.94
N VAL A 141 -10.86 10.06 -5.21
CA VAL A 141 -10.93 11.52 -5.07
C VAL A 141 -12.08 11.86 -4.15
N SER A 142 -11.83 12.71 -3.15
CA SER A 142 -12.86 13.15 -2.21
C SER A 142 -13.05 14.65 -2.23
N SER A 143 -14.27 15.09 -1.95
CA SER A 143 -14.68 16.48 -1.76
C SER A 143 -15.48 16.61 -0.46
N GLY A 144 -15.52 17.81 0.09
CA GLY A 144 -16.11 18.06 1.41
C GLY A 144 -15.13 17.79 2.54
N ALA A 145 -14.68 16.56 2.70
CA ALA A 145 -13.62 16.19 3.64
C ALA A 145 -12.62 15.21 2.97
N PRO A 146 -11.33 15.21 3.37
CA PRO A 146 -10.40 14.19 2.97
C PRO A 146 -10.77 12.85 3.62
N VAL A 147 -10.50 11.75 2.92
CA VAL A 147 -10.78 10.39 3.38
C VAL A 147 -9.49 9.57 3.47
N HIS A 148 -9.46 8.62 4.38
CA HIS A 148 -8.50 7.53 4.35
C HIS A 148 -9.04 6.46 3.40
N ALA A 149 -8.21 6.02 2.46
CA ALA A 149 -8.50 4.90 1.57
C ALA A 149 -7.48 3.81 1.76
N ALA A 150 -7.90 2.55 1.73
CA ALA A 150 -7.04 1.38 1.71
C ALA A 150 -7.69 0.30 0.83
N LEU A 151 -6.91 -0.67 0.39
CA LEU A 151 -7.42 -1.82 -0.36
C LEU A 151 -7.03 -3.08 0.39
N GLN A 152 -8.01 -3.74 1.02
CA GLN A 152 -7.83 -5.08 1.53
C GLN A 152 -7.87 -6.05 0.36
N THR A 153 -6.83 -6.86 0.21
CA THR A 153 -6.74 -7.86 -0.85
C THR A 153 -6.67 -9.25 -0.24
N SER A 154 -7.34 -10.19 -0.84
CA SER A 154 -7.23 -11.61 -0.50
C SER A 154 -7.43 -12.47 -1.72
N VAL A 155 -6.77 -13.62 -1.72
CA VAL A 155 -6.82 -14.52 -2.87
C VAL A 155 -7.09 -15.95 -2.43
N THR A 156 -7.98 -16.62 -3.15
CA THR A 156 -8.21 -18.07 -3.03
C THR A 156 -7.83 -18.73 -4.35
N ARG A 157 -6.87 -19.63 -4.31
CA ARG A 157 -6.41 -20.39 -5.49
C ARG A 157 -7.08 -21.76 -5.52
N VAL A 158 -8.03 -21.93 -6.43
CA VAL A 158 -8.92 -23.11 -6.49
C VAL A 158 -9.73 -23.22 -5.20
N LEU A 159 -9.24 -23.91 -4.17
CA LEU A 159 -9.89 -24.08 -2.86
C LEU A 159 -8.88 -23.81 -1.70
N LEU A 160 -7.71 -23.28 -2.02
CA LEU A 160 -6.68 -22.97 -1.03
C LEU A 160 -6.62 -21.46 -0.78
N PRO A 161 -6.74 -21.00 0.45
CA PRO A 161 -6.44 -19.62 0.81
C PRO A 161 -5.00 -19.28 0.41
N GLY A 162 -4.81 -18.16 -0.25
CA GLY A 162 -3.53 -17.76 -0.82
C GLY A 162 -2.94 -16.50 -0.22
N GLY A 163 -3.46 -16.03 0.90
CA GLY A 163 -2.98 -14.87 1.63
C GLY A 163 -3.97 -13.73 1.73
N VAL A 164 -3.63 -12.76 2.58
CA VAL A 164 -4.37 -11.50 2.78
C VAL A 164 -3.38 -10.37 3.04
N GLU A 165 -3.67 -9.18 2.49
CA GLU A 165 -2.85 -7.99 2.71
C GLU A 165 -3.70 -6.72 2.65
N GLN A 166 -3.20 -5.65 3.25
CA GLN A 166 -3.78 -4.32 3.14
C GLN A 166 -2.85 -3.37 2.38
N VAL A 167 -3.21 -3.04 1.15
CA VAL A 167 -2.47 -2.12 0.28
C VAL A 167 -2.63 -0.70 0.80
N ALA A 168 -1.51 -0.07 1.12
CA ALA A 168 -1.48 1.32 1.55
C ALA A 168 -1.69 2.29 0.37
N PRO A 169 -2.35 3.43 0.60
CA PRO A 169 -2.55 4.43 -0.44
C PRO A 169 -1.26 5.19 -0.74
N THR A 170 -1.09 5.56 -2.02
CA THR A 170 -0.11 6.54 -2.48
C THR A 170 -0.80 7.89 -2.69
N ALA A 171 -0.21 8.99 -2.21
CA ALA A 171 -0.86 10.30 -2.20
C ALA A 171 -1.00 10.92 -3.59
N LYS A 172 -0.01 10.75 -4.46
CA LYS A 172 0.04 11.35 -5.80
C LYS A 172 0.90 10.51 -6.74
N ALA A 173 0.69 10.71 -8.03
CA ALA A 173 1.65 10.25 -9.03
C ALA A 173 2.92 11.11 -8.98
N ASP A 174 4.08 10.49 -9.15
CA ASP A 174 5.38 11.16 -9.13
C ASP A 174 6.30 10.58 -10.21
N THR A 175 7.32 11.32 -10.59
CA THR A 175 8.34 10.84 -11.55
C THR A 175 9.36 9.91 -10.90
N ARG A 176 9.37 9.83 -9.57
CA ARG A 176 10.22 8.92 -8.82
C ARG A 176 9.43 8.15 -7.77
N LEU A 177 9.56 6.83 -7.77
CA LEU A 177 8.98 5.96 -6.76
C LEU A 177 10.09 5.13 -6.11
N VAL A 178 10.02 4.93 -4.80
CA VAL A 178 10.95 4.10 -4.04
C VAL A 178 10.15 3.12 -3.19
N MET A 179 10.40 1.84 -3.35
CA MET A 179 9.74 0.75 -2.62
C MET A 179 10.79 -0.07 -1.88
N PRO A 180 11.13 0.29 -0.63
CA PRO A 180 12.16 -0.39 0.15
C PRO A 180 11.69 -1.75 0.66
N GLY A 181 12.60 -2.73 0.70
CA GLY A 181 12.38 -4.01 1.36
C GLY A 181 11.58 -5.04 0.56
N VAL A 182 11.37 -4.81 -0.74
CA VAL A 182 10.71 -5.77 -1.63
C VAL A 182 11.43 -7.11 -1.62
N GLN A 183 10.69 -8.19 -1.37
CA GLN A 183 11.23 -9.54 -1.42
C GLN A 183 11.10 -10.12 -2.83
N VAL A 184 12.22 -10.36 -3.49
CA VAL A 184 12.26 -11.16 -4.71
C VAL A 184 12.44 -12.61 -4.31
N ILE A 185 11.53 -13.48 -4.74
CA ILE A 185 11.57 -14.91 -4.41
C ILE A 185 11.85 -15.74 -5.64
N ALA A 186 12.54 -16.87 -5.44
CA ALA A 186 12.69 -17.87 -6.47
C ALA A 186 11.39 -18.69 -6.59
N THR A 187 10.85 -18.83 -7.79
CA THR A 187 9.66 -19.63 -8.07
C THR A 187 9.93 -20.67 -9.17
N ALA A 188 9.00 -21.61 -9.32
CA ALA A 188 9.04 -22.51 -10.46
C ALA A 188 8.88 -21.76 -11.79
N ALA A 189 9.41 -22.31 -12.86
CA ALA A 189 9.30 -21.71 -14.19
C ALA A 189 7.83 -21.42 -14.57
N GLY A 190 7.56 -20.20 -15.03
CA GLY A 190 6.23 -19.76 -15.44
C GLY A 190 5.35 -19.23 -14.29
N GLN A 191 5.89 -19.09 -13.07
CA GLN A 191 5.18 -18.48 -11.95
C GLN A 191 5.86 -17.16 -11.57
N ALA A 192 5.16 -16.05 -11.72
CA ALA A 192 5.65 -14.75 -11.28
C ALA A 192 5.46 -14.61 -9.76
N GLY A 193 6.57 -14.64 -9.01
CA GLY A 193 6.57 -14.54 -7.54
C GLY A 193 6.74 -13.12 -7.02
N THR A 194 7.23 -12.21 -7.86
CA THR A 194 7.39 -10.79 -7.54
C THR A 194 7.05 -9.97 -8.79
N VAL A 195 6.07 -9.07 -8.67
CA VAL A 195 5.54 -8.31 -9.80
C VAL A 195 5.46 -6.82 -9.45
N LEU A 196 6.10 -5.98 -10.23
CA LEU A 196 5.95 -4.53 -10.18
C LEU A 196 4.77 -4.13 -11.05
N ARG A 197 3.82 -3.37 -10.49
CA ARG A 197 2.71 -2.75 -11.22
C ARG A 197 2.92 -1.25 -11.30
N LEU A 198 2.84 -0.70 -12.50
CA LEU A 198 2.98 0.73 -12.79
C LEU A 198 1.79 1.25 -13.58
N LEU A 199 1.46 2.51 -13.38
CA LEU A 199 0.50 3.24 -14.19
C LEU A 199 0.99 4.67 -14.40
N ALA A 200 1.03 5.13 -15.66
CA ALA A 200 1.15 6.52 -16.04
C ALA A 200 -0.27 7.09 -16.28
N PRO A 201 -0.86 7.83 -15.33
CA PRO A 201 -2.29 8.17 -15.43
C PRO A 201 -2.60 9.26 -16.46
N GLY A 202 -1.64 10.14 -16.78
CA GLY A 202 -1.90 11.35 -17.56
C GLY A 202 -1.26 11.42 -18.95
N ALA A 203 -0.12 10.78 -19.14
CA ALA A 203 0.63 10.80 -20.41
C ALA A 203 1.46 9.54 -20.54
N ASP A 204 1.81 9.17 -21.78
CA ASP A 204 2.79 8.11 -22.03
C ASP A 204 4.11 8.44 -21.34
N ALA A 205 4.77 7.42 -20.80
CA ALA A 205 6.03 7.57 -20.11
C ALA A 205 6.99 6.43 -20.43
N THR A 206 8.27 6.66 -20.21
CA THR A 206 9.25 5.58 -20.07
C THR A 206 9.68 5.55 -18.61
N ALA A 207 9.55 4.39 -17.96
CA ALA A 207 9.98 4.16 -16.59
C ALA A 207 11.26 3.35 -16.60
N THR A 208 12.33 3.87 -16.00
CA THR A 208 13.56 3.13 -15.73
C THR A 208 13.44 2.50 -14.35
N VAL A 209 13.56 1.18 -14.26
CA VAL A 209 13.47 0.40 -13.04
C VAL A 209 14.85 -0.09 -12.62
N ALA A 210 15.22 0.18 -11.37
CA ALA A 210 16.44 -0.32 -10.76
C ALA A 210 16.08 -1.16 -9.51
N LEU A 211 16.75 -2.29 -9.35
CA LEU A 211 16.68 -3.13 -8.16
C LEU A 211 18.00 -2.98 -7.38
N ILE A 212 17.93 -2.37 -6.21
CA ILE A 212 19.09 -2.13 -5.35
C ILE A 212 19.04 -3.14 -4.21
N PRO A 213 19.97 -4.11 -4.13
CA PRO A 213 19.99 -5.07 -3.04
C PRO A 213 20.12 -4.38 -1.68
N VAL A 214 19.34 -4.85 -0.69
CA VAL A 214 19.43 -4.33 0.68
C VAL A 214 20.71 -4.80 1.36
N ASP A 215 21.22 -5.98 0.97
CA ASP A 215 22.51 -6.47 1.43
C ASP A 215 23.65 -6.01 0.50
N ALA A 216 24.86 -5.86 1.05
CA ALA A 216 26.03 -5.42 0.30
C ALA A 216 26.71 -6.57 -0.49
N VAL A 217 26.20 -7.78 -0.45
CA VAL A 217 26.82 -8.99 -1.04
C VAL A 217 26.18 -9.35 -2.37
N THR A 218 24.87 -9.15 -2.50
CA THR A 218 24.13 -9.45 -3.72
C THR A 218 24.46 -8.42 -4.81
N PRO A 219 24.91 -8.85 -6.01
CA PRO A 219 25.13 -7.91 -7.11
C PRO A 219 23.82 -7.25 -7.54
N ALA A 220 23.83 -5.93 -7.73
CA ALA A 220 22.69 -5.23 -8.30
C ALA A 220 22.50 -5.66 -9.78
N PRO A 221 21.28 -6.08 -10.18
CA PRO A 221 20.99 -6.32 -11.58
C PRO A 221 21.06 -5.01 -12.40
N ALA A 222 21.18 -5.15 -13.71
CA ALA A 222 21.10 -3.98 -14.58
C ALA A 222 19.71 -3.35 -14.50
N SER A 223 19.66 -2.02 -14.51
CA SER A 223 18.40 -1.30 -14.70
C SER A 223 17.84 -1.53 -16.09
N PHE A 224 16.53 -1.42 -16.24
CA PHE A 224 15.85 -1.62 -17.51
C PHE A 224 14.69 -0.63 -17.68
N ASP A 225 14.37 -0.35 -18.93
CA ASP A 225 13.33 0.61 -19.29
C ASP A 225 12.04 -0.11 -19.67
N ILE A 226 10.91 0.49 -19.27
CA ILE A 226 9.56 0.02 -19.53
C ILE A 226 8.76 1.14 -20.18
N PRO A 227 8.25 0.95 -21.41
CA PRO A 227 7.30 1.88 -22.00
C PRO A 227 5.94 1.74 -21.28
N LEU A 228 5.36 2.86 -20.89
CA LEU A 228 4.04 2.96 -20.26
C LEU A 228 3.11 3.74 -21.17
N THR A 229 1.96 3.13 -21.49
CA THR A 229 0.90 3.82 -22.21
C THR A 229 -0.03 4.52 -21.20
N ALA A 230 -0.35 5.77 -21.48
CA ALA A 230 -1.22 6.57 -20.61
C ALA A 230 -2.54 5.86 -20.29
N GLY A 231 -2.86 5.79 -19.01
CA GLY A 231 -4.11 5.21 -18.52
C GLY A 231 -4.18 3.68 -18.53
N LEU A 232 -3.12 2.97 -18.94
CA LEU A 232 -3.06 1.51 -18.95
C LEU A 232 -2.07 1.00 -17.89
N PRO A 233 -2.52 0.22 -16.89
CA PRO A 233 -1.63 -0.44 -15.94
C PRO A 233 -0.69 -1.42 -16.67
N THR A 234 0.57 -1.42 -16.26
CA THR A 234 1.60 -2.33 -16.78
C THR A 234 2.18 -3.13 -15.64
N SER A 235 2.20 -4.45 -15.77
CA SER A 235 2.79 -5.38 -14.79
C SER A 235 4.08 -5.97 -15.34
N VAL A 236 5.12 -6.01 -14.50
CA VAL A 236 6.47 -6.44 -14.84
C VAL A 236 6.91 -7.52 -13.87
N ASP A 237 7.27 -8.68 -14.40
CA ASP A 237 7.80 -9.79 -13.60
C ASP A 237 9.25 -9.52 -13.19
N LEU A 238 9.50 -9.47 -11.89
CA LEU A 238 10.83 -9.30 -11.29
C LEU A 238 11.45 -10.63 -10.82
N THR A 239 10.73 -11.74 -10.95
CA THR A 239 11.12 -13.07 -10.43
C THR A 239 12.42 -13.62 -11.03
N GLY A 240 12.78 -13.16 -12.24
CA GLY A 240 14.03 -13.58 -12.91
C GLY A 240 15.32 -13.07 -12.27
N ASN A 241 15.22 -12.19 -11.26
CA ASN A 241 16.36 -11.69 -10.51
C ASN A 241 16.78 -12.64 -9.39
N THR A 242 17.97 -12.46 -8.85
CA THR A 242 18.44 -13.24 -7.68
C THR A 242 17.48 -13.04 -6.51
N ALA A 243 17.11 -14.14 -5.83
CA ALA A 243 16.26 -14.06 -4.65
C ALA A 243 16.92 -13.26 -3.53
N GLY A 244 16.17 -12.36 -2.89
CA GLY A 244 16.67 -11.47 -1.85
C GLY A 244 15.79 -10.26 -1.61
N ALA A 245 16.21 -9.42 -0.68
CA ALA A 245 15.54 -8.15 -0.38
C ALA A 245 16.13 -7.02 -1.22
N TYR A 246 15.26 -6.21 -1.83
CA TYR A 246 15.65 -5.10 -2.69
C TYR A 246 14.89 -3.81 -2.34
N THR A 247 15.52 -2.69 -2.60
CA THR A 247 14.79 -1.44 -2.86
C THR A 247 14.50 -1.38 -4.36
N VAL A 248 13.24 -1.33 -4.74
CA VAL A 248 12.83 -1.10 -6.13
C VAL A 248 12.68 0.40 -6.33
N GLU A 249 13.51 0.97 -7.20
CA GLU A 249 13.44 2.37 -7.61
C GLU A 249 12.90 2.47 -9.03
N VAL A 250 12.00 3.43 -9.23
CA VAL A 250 11.43 3.76 -10.53
C VAL A 250 11.65 5.24 -10.79
N SER A 251 12.29 5.56 -11.93
CA SER A 251 12.42 6.92 -12.45
C SER A 251 11.66 6.99 -13.77
N ALA A 252 10.74 7.93 -13.92
CA ALA A 252 9.88 8.00 -15.09
C ALA A 252 9.90 9.39 -15.75
N THR A 253 9.67 9.42 -17.07
CA THR A 253 9.64 10.67 -17.86
C THR A 253 8.36 11.49 -17.64
N ALA A 254 7.32 10.90 -17.06
CA ALA A 254 6.09 11.56 -16.62
C ALA A 254 5.62 10.95 -15.30
N PRO A 255 4.74 11.62 -14.52
CA PRO A 255 4.29 11.11 -13.24
C PRO A 255 3.61 9.72 -13.35
N VAL A 256 4.00 8.81 -12.48
CA VAL A 256 3.50 7.44 -12.38
C VAL A 256 3.08 7.10 -10.95
N VAL A 257 2.23 6.11 -10.80
CA VAL A 257 1.97 5.42 -9.52
C VAL A 257 2.38 3.98 -9.66
N GLY A 258 2.79 3.36 -8.55
CA GLY A 258 3.25 1.97 -8.59
C GLY A 258 3.29 1.31 -7.22
N ALA A 259 3.27 -0.01 -7.25
CA ALA A 259 3.51 -0.89 -6.11
C ALA A 259 4.08 -2.22 -6.59
N THR A 260 4.80 -2.90 -5.71
CA THR A 260 5.31 -4.24 -5.98
C THR A 260 4.57 -5.26 -5.14
N TRP A 261 4.11 -6.32 -5.77
CA TRP A 261 3.57 -7.50 -5.11
C TRP A 261 4.64 -8.58 -4.99
N SER A 262 4.66 -9.29 -3.87
CA SER A 262 5.51 -10.47 -3.70
C SER A 262 4.78 -11.51 -2.87
N THR A 263 4.95 -12.81 -3.20
CA THR A 263 4.35 -13.92 -2.47
C THR A 263 5.41 -14.80 -1.82
N THR A 264 5.04 -15.49 -0.75
CA THR A 264 5.90 -16.52 -0.14
C THR A 264 5.80 -17.86 -0.88
N GLY A 265 4.87 -18.00 -1.84
CA GLY A 265 4.64 -19.20 -2.63
C GLY A 265 3.23 -19.31 -3.19
N PHE A 266 2.89 -20.50 -3.71
CA PHE A 266 1.60 -20.76 -4.35
C PHE A 266 0.86 -21.98 -3.74
N GLY A 267 1.44 -22.61 -2.73
CA GLY A 267 0.87 -23.77 -2.04
C GLY A 267 0.08 -23.39 -0.79
N GLN A 268 -0.26 -24.40 0.00
CA GLN A 268 -0.93 -24.22 1.28
C GLN A 268 -0.03 -23.40 2.24
N GLY A 269 -0.63 -22.42 2.92
CA GLY A 269 0.07 -21.54 3.85
C GLY A 269 0.88 -20.43 3.16
N ALA A 270 0.79 -20.30 1.84
CA ALA A 270 1.36 -19.15 1.14
C ALA A 270 0.63 -17.86 1.49
N ASP A 271 1.40 -16.80 1.57
CA ASP A 271 0.91 -15.44 1.82
C ASP A 271 1.58 -14.48 0.83
N PHE A 272 1.19 -13.21 0.83
CA PHE A 272 1.76 -12.20 -0.04
C PHE A 272 1.78 -10.83 0.64
N ALA A 273 2.57 -9.93 0.09
CA ALA A 273 2.64 -8.54 0.51
C ALA A 273 2.62 -7.59 -0.69
N TRP A 274 2.06 -6.38 -0.49
CA TRP A 274 2.14 -5.26 -1.40
C TRP A 274 3.05 -4.18 -0.82
N TYR A 275 4.04 -3.78 -1.58
CA TYR A 275 4.98 -2.71 -1.25
C TYR A 275 4.59 -1.47 -2.05
N ALA A 276 3.83 -0.58 -1.44
CA ALA A 276 3.54 0.73 -2.03
C ALA A 276 4.79 1.63 -1.97
N ALA A 277 4.84 2.63 -2.86
CA ALA A 277 5.91 3.63 -2.82
C ALA A 277 5.95 4.32 -1.44
N ALA A 278 7.13 4.33 -0.84
CA ALA A 278 7.36 4.94 0.47
C ALA A 278 7.34 6.48 0.36
N PRO A 279 6.80 7.18 1.36
CA PRO A 279 6.92 8.63 1.42
C PRO A 279 8.36 9.03 1.78
N GLU A 280 8.79 10.20 1.32
CA GLU A 280 10.03 10.82 1.78
C GLU A 280 9.94 11.20 3.26
N ILE A 281 11.05 11.02 3.97
CA ILE A 281 11.22 11.44 5.36
C ILE A 281 12.09 12.69 5.34
N ALA A 282 11.47 13.87 5.33
CA ALA A 282 12.17 15.16 5.26
C ALA A 282 12.59 15.68 6.63
N ASP A 283 11.87 15.33 7.68
CA ASP A 283 12.05 15.81 9.06
C ASP A 283 12.03 14.65 10.06
N PRO A 284 12.44 14.85 11.32
CA PRO A 284 12.25 13.85 12.36
C PRO A 284 10.80 13.37 12.39
N SER A 285 10.61 12.07 12.16
CA SER A 285 9.29 11.45 12.03
C SER A 285 9.14 10.32 13.04
N VAL A 286 7.91 10.09 13.47
CA VAL A 286 7.57 8.94 14.30
C VAL A 286 7.04 7.83 13.41
N VAL A 287 7.55 6.62 13.60
CA VAL A 287 7.13 5.42 12.89
C VAL A 287 6.62 4.39 13.88
N ALA A 288 5.46 3.82 13.62
CA ALA A 288 4.96 2.68 14.37
C ALA A 288 5.16 1.40 13.57
N VAL A 289 5.64 0.37 14.22
CA VAL A 289 5.81 -0.97 13.66
C VAL A 289 4.71 -1.85 14.22
N ALA A 290 3.96 -2.52 13.33
CA ALA A 290 2.91 -3.44 13.76
C ALA A 290 3.51 -4.62 14.52
N PRO A 291 2.85 -5.11 15.59
CA PRO A 291 3.32 -6.30 16.30
C PRO A 291 3.30 -7.53 15.38
N GLY A 292 4.34 -8.34 15.46
CA GLY A 292 4.51 -9.56 14.68
C GLY A 292 5.93 -10.09 14.81
N SER A 293 6.15 -11.32 14.38
CA SER A 293 7.50 -11.90 14.37
C SER A 293 8.28 -11.40 13.16
N GLY A 294 9.52 -10.95 13.38
CA GLY A 294 10.44 -10.60 12.29
C GLY A 294 10.16 -9.24 11.63
N ALA A 295 9.50 -8.33 12.33
CA ALA A 295 9.33 -6.96 11.83
C ALA A 295 10.69 -6.29 11.56
N SER A 296 10.85 -5.68 10.38
CA SER A 296 12.05 -4.96 9.99
C SER A 296 11.70 -3.57 9.43
N VAL A 297 12.61 -2.63 9.60
CA VAL A 297 12.53 -1.30 9.00
C VAL A 297 13.60 -1.21 7.92
N VAL A 298 13.18 -0.97 6.69
CA VAL A 298 14.08 -0.76 5.56
C VAL A 298 14.01 0.70 5.15
N LEU A 299 15.16 1.34 5.08
CA LEU A 299 15.33 2.74 4.69
C LEU A 299 16.15 2.80 3.40
N ALA A 300 15.76 3.68 2.50
CA ALA A 300 16.51 3.99 1.29
C ALA A 300 16.95 5.45 1.32
N ALA A 301 18.22 5.71 1.00
CA ALA A 301 18.73 7.07 0.82
C ALA A 301 18.45 7.51 -0.62
N ASP A 302 18.11 8.79 -0.79
CA ASP A 302 17.80 9.36 -2.11
C ASP A 302 19.05 9.50 -2.99
N ALA A 303 20.16 9.87 -2.39
CA ALA A 303 21.47 9.97 -3.07
C ALA A 303 22.60 9.87 -2.06
N GLY A 304 23.60 9.04 -2.36
CA GLY A 304 24.79 8.88 -1.55
C GLY A 304 24.52 8.27 -0.17
N ASP A 305 25.45 8.48 0.76
CA ASP A 305 25.37 7.97 2.13
C ASP A 305 24.48 8.87 2.99
N ALA A 306 23.55 8.28 3.74
CA ALA A 306 22.72 8.96 4.71
C ALA A 306 22.92 8.36 6.11
N SER A 307 22.92 9.20 7.13
CA SER A 307 22.93 8.75 8.51
C SER A 307 21.56 8.92 9.14
N VAL A 308 20.98 7.84 9.62
CA VAL A 308 19.67 7.83 10.25
C VAL A 308 19.82 7.34 11.69
N THR A 309 19.28 8.10 12.64
CA THR A 309 19.21 7.68 14.04
C THR A 309 17.80 7.21 14.34
N LEU A 310 17.65 5.93 14.70
CA LEU A 310 16.41 5.34 15.18
C LEU A 310 16.45 5.31 16.71
N THR A 311 15.52 6.01 17.34
CA THR A 311 15.37 6.00 18.81
C THR A 311 14.11 5.23 19.15
N PRO A 312 14.21 4.06 19.80
CA PRO A 312 13.02 3.35 20.28
C PRO A 312 12.27 4.22 21.30
N VAL A 313 10.97 4.30 21.13
CA VAL A 313 10.06 4.89 22.11
C VAL A 313 9.30 3.74 22.74
N GLU A 314 9.46 3.50 24.03
CA GLU A 314 8.68 2.49 24.74
C GLU A 314 7.22 2.95 24.76
N GLY A 315 6.36 2.12 24.15
CA GLY A 315 4.93 2.27 24.23
C GLY A 315 4.44 1.82 25.60
N GLY A 316 3.61 2.63 26.25
CA GLY A 316 2.90 2.26 27.46
C GLY A 316 1.69 1.38 27.17
#